data_d16f10ec7b318c57d2201cfff0eb07cd
#
_entry.id   d16f10ec7b318c57d2201cfff0eb07cd
#
_cell.length_a   1.000
_cell.length_b   1.000
_cell.length_c   1.000
_cell.angle_alpha   90.00
_cell.angle_beta   90.00
_cell.angle_gamma   90.00
#
_symmetry.space_group_name_H-M   'P 1'
#
loop_
_entity.id
_entity.type
_entity.pdbx_description
1 polymer ?
#
loop_
_entity_poly.entity_id
_entity_poly.type
_entity_poly.pdbx_seq_one_letter_code
_entity_poly.pdbx_strand_id
1 'polypeptide(L)'
;DITARCCPGCGSCAGMYTANSMNCLCEAIGIALPGNGTIPAVYSERIILAKHAGAAIVEMVNKNITARDIINERSIRNAVTCDMALGCSSNSVLHLLAIAHEAGVGLDLNMFNEISEKTPNLCHLPPAGPTHLQDLYFAGGVQAVLSELLRGGFLDGDCKTVTGKTVAENLKGVKLSAAQKAIRPLEDPYSKTGGLAILFGNIAKNGCVVKRSAVAPEMRVHS
;
A
#
# COMPACT_ATOMS: atom_id res chain seq x y z
N ASP A 1 11.30 -26.26 20.57
CA ASP A 1 12.06 -25.57 19.55
C ASP A 1 11.30 -24.32 19.08
N ILE A 2 11.89 -23.15 19.35
CA ILE A 2 11.27 -21.83 19.07
C ILE A 2 11.16 -21.63 17.54
N THR A 3 12.18 -22.02 16.79
CA THR A 3 12.22 -21.84 15.32
C THR A 3 11.06 -22.54 14.62
N ALA A 4 10.69 -23.73 15.08
CA ALA A 4 9.59 -24.50 14.50
C ALA A 4 8.19 -23.97 14.86
N ARG A 5 8.07 -23.05 15.83
CA ARG A 5 6.80 -22.60 16.39
C ARG A 5 6.57 -21.10 16.29
N CYS A 6 7.57 -20.31 15.88
CA CYS A 6 7.46 -18.85 15.88
C CYS A 6 6.52 -18.29 14.79
N CYS A 7 6.24 -19.04 13.71
CA CYS A 7 5.30 -18.67 12.66
C CYS A 7 4.35 -19.83 12.36
N PRO A 8 3.36 -20.11 13.25
CA PRO A 8 2.58 -21.35 13.21
C PRO A 8 1.45 -21.36 12.17
N GLY A 9 1.25 -20.31 11.42
CA GLY A 9 0.17 -20.18 10.44
C GLY A 9 0.63 -20.26 8.99
N CYS A 10 -0.33 -20.23 8.06
CA CYS A 10 -0.05 -20.07 6.64
C CYS A 10 -0.19 -18.60 6.21
N GLY A 11 0.45 -18.24 5.10
CA GLY A 11 0.47 -16.88 4.58
C GLY A 11 1.65 -16.05 5.10
N SER A 12 1.58 -14.73 4.91
CA SER A 12 2.58 -13.79 5.42
C SER A 12 2.32 -13.43 6.88
N CYS A 13 3.24 -12.64 7.48
CA CYS A 13 3.10 -12.16 8.86
C CYS A 13 1.88 -11.24 9.05
N ALA A 14 1.50 -10.99 10.31
CA ALA A 14 0.34 -10.14 10.64
C ALA A 14 0.62 -8.63 10.57
N GLY A 15 1.90 -8.22 10.39
CA GLY A 15 2.31 -6.82 10.37
C GLY A 15 2.54 -6.27 8.96
N MET A 16 2.80 -4.97 8.89
CA MET A 16 3.09 -4.26 7.62
C MET A 16 4.59 -4.35 7.30
N TYR A 17 5.04 -5.59 7.05
CA TYR A 17 6.37 -5.88 6.56
C TYR A 17 6.35 -6.04 5.04
N THR A 18 7.43 -6.53 4.44
CA THR A 18 7.64 -6.51 2.97
C THR A 18 6.51 -7.17 2.19
N ALA A 19 6.12 -8.41 2.56
CA ALA A 19 5.13 -9.18 1.81
C ALA A 19 3.76 -8.49 1.81
N ASN A 20 3.27 -8.09 2.99
CA ASN A 20 1.97 -7.42 3.10
C ASN A 20 2.01 -6.03 2.46
N SER A 21 3.12 -5.29 2.59
CA SER A 21 3.28 -4.00 1.91
C SER A 21 3.11 -4.15 0.41
N MET A 22 3.83 -5.07 -0.21
CA MET A 22 3.75 -5.24 -1.67
C MET A 22 2.41 -5.81 -2.13
N ASN A 23 1.77 -6.70 -1.35
CA ASN A 23 0.41 -7.14 -1.64
C ASN A 23 -0.59 -5.96 -1.68
N CYS A 24 -0.49 -5.04 -0.72
CA CYS A 24 -1.33 -3.84 -0.67
C CYS A 24 -1.01 -2.88 -1.83
N LEU A 25 0.28 -2.66 -2.11
CA LEU A 25 0.70 -1.73 -3.16
C LEU A 25 0.39 -2.24 -4.57
N CYS A 26 0.37 -3.56 -4.80
CA CYS A 26 -0.12 -4.13 -6.05
C CYS A 26 -1.60 -3.78 -6.33
N GLU A 27 -2.45 -3.70 -5.28
CA GLU A 27 -3.81 -3.16 -5.44
C GLU A 27 -3.78 -1.67 -5.80
N ALA A 28 -2.94 -0.88 -5.14
CA ALA A 28 -2.84 0.57 -5.37
C ALA A 28 -2.29 0.92 -6.77
N ILE A 29 -1.35 0.12 -7.31
CA ILE A 29 -0.91 0.22 -8.71
C ILE A 29 -2.06 -0.14 -9.66
N GLY A 30 -2.94 -1.04 -9.25
CA GLY A 30 -4.02 -1.59 -10.07
C GLY A 30 -3.70 -2.92 -10.75
N ILE A 31 -2.57 -3.58 -10.42
CA ILE A 31 -2.14 -4.87 -10.99
C ILE A 31 -2.61 -6.07 -10.19
N ALA A 32 -3.29 -5.85 -9.07
CA ALA A 32 -3.96 -6.90 -8.30
C ALA A 32 -5.45 -6.58 -8.13
N LEU A 33 -6.25 -7.62 -7.96
CA LEU A 33 -7.68 -7.47 -7.71
C LEU A 33 -7.93 -6.87 -6.32
N PRO A 34 -9.01 -6.10 -6.15
CA PRO A 34 -9.46 -5.62 -4.85
C PRO A 34 -9.56 -6.74 -3.81
N GLY A 35 -8.99 -6.49 -2.63
CA GLY A 35 -8.92 -7.46 -1.54
C GLY A 35 -7.64 -8.30 -1.50
N ASN A 36 -6.83 -8.29 -2.55
CA ASN A 36 -5.60 -9.09 -2.60
C ASN A 36 -4.65 -8.81 -1.44
N GLY A 37 -4.52 -7.55 -1.03
CA GLY A 37 -3.55 -7.15 -0.01
C GLY A 37 -3.91 -7.60 1.40
N THR A 38 -5.18 -7.83 1.71
CA THR A 38 -5.62 -7.97 3.10
C THR A 38 -6.44 -9.20 3.43
N ILE A 39 -7.07 -9.88 2.46
CA ILE A 39 -7.81 -11.13 2.74
C ILE A 39 -6.88 -12.13 3.43
N PRO A 40 -7.19 -12.62 4.65
CA PRO A 40 -6.35 -13.59 5.33
C PRO A 40 -6.15 -14.88 4.53
N ALA A 41 -4.96 -15.47 4.59
CA ALA A 41 -4.59 -16.64 3.80
C ALA A 41 -5.47 -17.87 4.05
N VAL A 42 -6.04 -17.98 5.27
CA VAL A 42 -6.89 -19.09 5.70
C VAL A 42 -8.35 -18.95 5.30
N TYR A 43 -8.77 -17.80 4.77
CA TYR A 43 -10.16 -17.55 4.41
C TYR A 43 -10.47 -18.10 3.02
N SER A 44 -11.68 -18.66 2.86
CA SER A 44 -12.17 -19.17 1.57
C SER A 44 -12.22 -18.10 0.47
N GLU A 45 -12.41 -16.84 0.86
CA GLU A 45 -12.34 -15.67 -0.03
C GLU A 45 -11.01 -15.57 -0.78
N ARG A 46 -9.90 -16.02 -0.18
CA ARG A 46 -8.60 -16.07 -0.86
C ARG A 46 -8.63 -17.02 -2.06
N ILE A 47 -9.28 -18.18 -1.93
CA ILE A 47 -9.45 -19.14 -3.01
C ILE A 47 -10.40 -18.58 -4.09
N ILE A 48 -11.47 -17.92 -3.67
CA ILE A 48 -12.41 -17.25 -4.57
C ILE A 48 -11.70 -16.15 -5.36
N LEU A 49 -10.90 -15.32 -4.68
CA LEU A 49 -10.12 -14.27 -5.34
C LEU A 49 -9.14 -14.85 -6.38
N ALA A 50 -8.46 -15.95 -6.08
CA ALA A 50 -7.57 -16.62 -7.02
C ALA A 50 -8.32 -17.10 -8.29
N LYS A 51 -9.53 -17.62 -8.14
CA LYS A 51 -10.40 -18.00 -9.29
C LYS A 51 -10.79 -16.76 -10.09
N HIS A 52 -11.17 -15.67 -9.44
CA HIS A 52 -11.50 -14.42 -10.11
C HIS A 52 -10.27 -13.83 -10.83
N ALA A 53 -9.08 -13.96 -10.28
CA ALA A 53 -7.85 -13.52 -10.94
C ALA A 53 -7.60 -14.30 -12.25
N GLY A 54 -7.84 -15.61 -12.25
CA GLY A 54 -7.78 -16.42 -13.47
C GLY A 54 -8.78 -15.97 -14.55
N ALA A 55 -10.01 -15.64 -14.16
CA ALA A 55 -11.00 -15.10 -15.10
C ALA A 55 -10.61 -13.69 -15.58
N ALA A 56 -10.14 -12.84 -14.69
CA ALA A 56 -9.74 -11.47 -15.01
C ALA A 56 -8.58 -11.40 -16.02
N ILE A 57 -7.58 -12.28 -15.91
CA ILE A 57 -6.46 -12.29 -16.86
C ILE A 57 -6.92 -12.68 -18.27
N VAL A 58 -7.87 -13.60 -18.40
CA VAL A 58 -8.45 -13.96 -19.71
C VAL A 58 -9.18 -12.77 -20.32
N GLU A 59 -9.95 -12.02 -19.51
CA GLU A 59 -10.62 -10.80 -19.97
C GLU A 59 -9.63 -9.71 -20.38
N MET A 60 -8.52 -9.55 -19.66
CA MET A 60 -7.46 -8.61 -20.04
C MET A 60 -6.86 -8.96 -21.40
N VAL A 61 -6.58 -10.25 -21.65
CA VAL A 61 -6.08 -10.73 -22.95
C VAL A 61 -7.10 -10.42 -24.05
N ASN A 62 -8.38 -10.75 -23.83
CA ASN A 62 -9.44 -10.52 -24.81
C ASN A 62 -9.61 -9.03 -25.15
N LYS A 63 -9.39 -8.14 -24.17
CA LYS A 63 -9.47 -6.67 -24.32
C LYS A 63 -8.16 -6.04 -24.70
N ASN A 64 -7.10 -6.83 -24.91
CA ASN A 64 -5.75 -6.35 -25.19
C ASN A 64 -5.24 -5.31 -24.16
N ILE A 65 -5.55 -5.54 -22.89
CA ILE A 65 -5.05 -4.70 -21.78
C ILE A 65 -3.73 -5.30 -21.30
N THR A 66 -2.66 -4.54 -21.43
CA THR A 66 -1.31 -4.96 -21.04
C THR A 66 -0.93 -4.42 -19.66
N ALA A 67 0.11 -4.98 -19.04
CA ALA A 67 0.66 -4.44 -17.79
C ALA A 67 1.10 -2.97 -17.94
N ARG A 68 1.61 -2.59 -19.12
CA ARG A 68 2.05 -1.20 -19.40
C ARG A 68 0.89 -0.22 -19.56
N ASP A 69 -0.32 -0.68 -19.84
CA ASP A 69 -1.52 0.18 -19.83
C ASP A 69 -1.93 0.55 -18.39
N ILE A 70 -1.56 -0.28 -17.42
CA ILE A 70 -1.88 -0.10 -16.00
C ILE A 70 -0.73 0.57 -15.26
N ILE A 71 0.51 0.04 -15.44
CA ILE A 71 1.69 0.56 -14.76
C ILE A 71 2.22 1.78 -15.55
N ASN A 72 1.94 2.95 -15.03
CA ASN A 72 2.35 4.24 -15.60
C ASN A 72 2.68 5.23 -14.46
N GLU A 73 3.12 6.43 -14.78
CA GLU A 73 3.51 7.42 -13.77
C GLU A 73 2.39 7.69 -12.75
N ARG A 74 1.13 7.81 -13.21
CA ARG A 74 -0.01 8.11 -12.34
C ARG A 74 -0.30 6.97 -11.36
N SER A 75 -0.30 5.72 -11.84
CA SER A 75 -0.52 4.54 -10.99
C SER A 75 0.64 4.28 -10.02
N ILE A 76 1.88 4.57 -10.40
CA ILE A 76 3.03 4.53 -9.48
C ILE A 76 2.91 5.62 -8.42
N ARG A 77 2.50 6.84 -8.77
CA ARG A 77 2.22 7.90 -7.77
C ARG A 77 1.10 7.50 -6.82
N ASN A 78 0.03 6.88 -7.30
CA ASN A 78 -1.03 6.31 -6.44
C ASN A 78 -0.46 5.27 -5.46
N ALA A 79 0.43 4.39 -5.93
CA ALA A 79 1.05 3.40 -5.07
C ALA A 79 1.95 4.03 -4.00
N VAL A 80 2.78 5.02 -4.35
CA VAL A 80 3.60 5.75 -3.38
C VAL A 80 2.72 6.49 -2.37
N THR A 81 1.62 7.09 -2.80
CA THR A 81 0.64 7.73 -1.90
C THR A 81 0.03 6.71 -0.92
N CYS A 82 -0.38 5.55 -1.41
CA CYS A 82 -0.89 4.46 -0.57
C CYS A 82 0.18 3.94 0.41
N ASP A 83 1.43 3.83 -0.05
CA ASP A 83 2.61 3.45 0.76
C ASP A 83 2.78 4.39 1.96
N MET A 84 2.70 5.70 1.71
CA MET A 84 2.80 6.72 2.75
C MET A 84 1.63 6.68 3.74
N ALA A 85 0.41 6.47 3.25
CA ALA A 85 -0.78 6.40 4.08
C ALA A 85 -0.85 5.15 4.96
N LEU A 86 -0.44 4.00 4.43
CA LEU A 86 -0.36 2.74 5.18
C LEU A 86 0.85 2.70 6.12
N GLY A 87 1.90 3.48 5.84
CA GLY A 87 3.18 3.34 6.52
C GLY A 87 3.78 1.95 6.29
N CYS A 88 4.00 1.59 5.04
CA CYS A 88 4.51 0.29 4.64
C CYS A 88 5.96 0.02 5.10
N SER A 89 6.50 -1.11 4.70
CA SER A 89 7.90 -1.47 4.93
C SER A 89 8.84 -0.56 4.13
N SER A 90 10.01 -0.24 4.66
CA SER A 90 11.06 0.46 3.91
C SER A 90 11.47 -0.26 2.61
N ASN A 91 11.23 -1.57 2.52
CA ASN A 91 11.47 -2.36 1.31
C ASN A 91 10.53 -2.01 0.15
N SER A 92 9.36 -1.39 0.43
CA SER A 92 8.45 -0.93 -0.63
C SER A 92 9.12 0.06 -1.59
N VAL A 93 9.99 0.92 -1.06
CA VAL A 93 10.75 1.88 -1.88
C VAL A 93 11.62 1.16 -2.91
N LEU A 94 12.35 0.10 -2.51
CA LEU A 94 13.16 -0.71 -3.43
C LEU A 94 12.30 -1.35 -4.51
N HIS A 95 11.19 -1.95 -4.12
CA HIS A 95 10.32 -2.68 -5.04
C HIS A 95 9.56 -1.75 -5.99
N LEU A 96 9.07 -0.60 -5.52
CA LEU A 96 8.41 0.37 -6.39
C LEU A 96 9.38 0.98 -7.41
N LEU A 97 10.64 1.26 -7.00
CA LEU A 97 11.68 1.70 -7.92
C LEU A 97 11.96 0.63 -8.99
N ALA A 98 12.05 -0.64 -8.61
CA ALA A 98 12.27 -1.73 -9.56
C ALA A 98 11.09 -1.90 -10.53
N ILE A 99 9.84 -1.86 -10.05
CA ILE A 99 8.64 -1.94 -10.88
C ILE A 99 8.57 -0.77 -11.86
N ALA A 100 8.84 0.45 -11.38
CA ALA A 100 8.85 1.64 -12.22
C ALA A 100 9.93 1.55 -13.31
N HIS A 101 11.14 1.11 -12.96
CA HIS A 101 12.24 0.90 -13.90
C HIS A 101 11.86 -0.08 -15.02
N GLU A 102 11.36 -1.26 -14.67
CA GLU A 102 10.93 -2.28 -15.64
C GLU A 102 9.76 -1.82 -16.53
N ALA A 103 8.90 -0.95 -15.99
CA ALA A 103 7.80 -0.35 -16.75
C ALA A 103 8.24 0.84 -17.63
N GLY A 104 9.48 1.32 -17.47
CA GLY A 104 9.98 2.52 -18.15
C GLY A 104 9.40 3.82 -17.58
N VAL A 105 9.01 3.81 -16.31
CA VAL A 105 8.45 4.97 -15.58
C VAL A 105 9.55 5.62 -14.75
N GLY A 106 9.69 6.94 -14.86
CA GLY A 106 10.61 7.71 -14.01
C GLY A 106 10.08 7.77 -12.57
N LEU A 107 10.89 7.24 -11.64
CA LEU A 107 10.65 7.33 -10.21
C LEU A 107 11.99 7.48 -9.50
N ASP A 108 12.11 8.47 -8.62
CA ASP A 108 13.31 8.70 -7.82
C ASP A 108 12.98 8.84 -6.32
N LEU A 109 14.01 8.88 -5.49
CA LEU A 109 13.86 8.97 -4.05
C LEU A 109 13.28 10.32 -3.59
N ASN A 110 13.49 11.42 -4.35
CA ASN A 110 12.91 12.72 -4.00
C ASN A 110 11.40 12.71 -4.15
N MET A 111 10.87 12.02 -5.17
CA MET A 111 9.43 11.88 -5.38
C MET A 111 8.73 11.20 -4.18
N PHE A 112 9.40 10.23 -3.52
CA PHE A 112 8.87 9.65 -2.29
C PHE A 112 8.71 10.70 -1.18
N ASN A 113 9.68 11.60 -1.00
CA ASN A 113 9.57 12.66 -0.02
C ASN A 113 8.49 13.69 -0.38
N GLU A 114 8.42 14.11 -1.64
CA GLU A 114 7.39 15.05 -2.09
C GLU A 114 5.98 14.52 -1.83
N ILE A 115 5.74 13.23 -2.09
CA ILE A 115 4.46 12.59 -1.83
C ILE A 115 4.26 12.40 -0.32
N SER A 116 5.30 11.99 0.41
CA SER A 116 5.25 11.78 1.86
C SER A 116 4.87 13.05 2.61
N GLU A 117 5.42 14.19 2.25
CA GLU A 117 5.12 15.46 2.93
C GLU A 117 3.67 15.93 2.74
N LYS A 118 2.98 15.44 1.73
CA LYS A 118 1.59 15.81 1.40
C LYS A 118 0.57 14.77 1.84
N THR A 119 0.99 13.51 2.01
CA THR A 119 0.09 12.38 2.27
C THR A 119 -0.01 12.10 3.76
N PRO A 120 -1.21 12.12 4.37
CA PRO A 120 -1.36 11.76 5.76
C PRO A 120 -1.14 10.27 6.00
N ASN A 121 -0.55 9.92 7.16
CA ASN A 121 -0.44 8.54 7.60
C ASN A 121 -1.74 8.12 8.31
N LEU A 122 -2.45 7.17 7.73
CA LEU A 122 -3.80 6.75 8.17
C LEU A 122 -3.80 5.45 8.96
N CYS A 123 -2.71 4.66 8.90
CA CYS A 123 -2.64 3.34 9.51
C CYS A 123 -1.38 3.17 10.34
N HIS A 124 -1.51 2.52 11.51
CA HIS A 124 -0.40 2.11 12.35
C HIS A 124 -0.44 0.59 12.57
N LEU A 125 0.17 -0.15 11.64
CA LEU A 125 0.35 -1.59 11.76
C LEU A 125 1.75 -1.93 12.31
N PRO A 126 1.97 -3.11 12.92
CA PRO A 126 3.29 -3.47 13.44
C PRO A 126 4.38 -3.31 12.36
N PRO A 127 5.55 -2.77 12.72
CA PRO A 127 6.01 -2.39 14.06
C PRO A 127 5.57 -1.00 14.55
N ALA A 128 4.81 -0.22 13.77
CA ALA A 128 4.43 1.15 14.14
C ALA A 128 3.27 1.22 15.16
N GLY A 129 2.45 0.18 15.27
CA GLY A 129 1.30 0.15 16.17
C GLY A 129 0.76 -1.27 16.41
N PRO A 130 -0.30 -1.39 17.21
CA PRO A 130 -0.83 -2.69 17.63
C PRO A 130 -1.84 -3.31 16.64
N THR A 131 -2.28 -2.57 15.63
CA THR A 131 -3.31 -2.99 14.68
C THR A 131 -2.75 -3.96 13.66
N HIS A 132 -3.29 -5.17 13.55
CA HIS A 132 -2.79 -6.19 12.62
C HIS A 132 -3.45 -6.11 11.25
N LEU A 133 -2.89 -6.81 10.27
CA LEU A 133 -3.40 -6.82 8.90
C LEU A 133 -4.83 -7.36 8.80
N GLN A 134 -5.19 -8.30 9.67
CA GLN A 134 -6.55 -8.81 9.77
C GLN A 134 -7.55 -7.73 10.25
N ASP A 135 -7.12 -6.84 11.14
CA ASP A 135 -7.95 -5.70 11.57
C ASP A 135 -8.15 -4.72 10.40
N LEU A 136 -7.10 -4.51 9.60
CA LEU A 136 -7.20 -3.72 8.38
C LEU A 136 -8.18 -4.36 7.38
N TYR A 137 -8.16 -5.69 7.22
CA TYR A 137 -9.14 -6.41 6.39
C TYR A 137 -10.58 -6.13 6.85
N PHE A 138 -10.87 -6.28 8.15
CA PHE A 138 -12.20 -6.01 8.71
C PHE A 138 -12.60 -4.53 8.62
N ALA A 139 -11.65 -3.63 8.56
CA ALA A 139 -11.89 -2.20 8.35
C ALA A 139 -12.22 -1.83 6.89
N GLY A 140 -12.18 -2.80 5.97
CA GLY A 140 -12.42 -2.60 4.54
C GLY A 140 -11.16 -2.69 3.66
N GLY A 141 -10.03 -3.06 4.25
CA GLY A 141 -8.79 -3.35 3.55
C GLY A 141 -8.17 -2.14 2.85
N VAL A 142 -7.35 -2.44 1.86
CA VAL A 142 -6.70 -1.42 1.02
C VAL A 142 -7.72 -0.55 0.31
N GLN A 143 -8.85 -1.12 -0.11
CA GLN A 143 -9.90 -0.38 -0.81
C GLN A 143 -10.47 0.76 0.04
N ALA A 144 -10.64 0.56 1.35
CA ALA A 144 -11.10 1.62 2.25
C ALA A 144 -10.06 2.74 2.41
N VAL A 145 -8.77 2.40 2.47
CA VAL A 145 -7.67 3.38 2.49
C VAL A 145 -7.63 4.17 1.18
N LEU A 146 -7.71 3.49 0.03
CA LEU A 146 -7.73 4.14 -1.28
C LEU A 146 -8.96 5.02 -1.46
N SER A 147 -10.14 4.59 -0.97
CA SER A 147 -11.36 5.40 -1.00
C SER A 147 -11.22 6.69 -0.19
N GLU A 148 -10.61 6.61 0.97
CA GLU A 148 -10.34 7.78 1.81
C GLU A 148 -9.35 8.74 1.16
N LEU A 149 -8.27 8.21 0.58
CA LEU A 149 -7.30 9.01 -0.17
C LEU A 149 -7.91 9.66 -1.43
N LEU A 150 -8.75 8.93 -2.16
CA LEU A 150 -9.46 9.48 -3.33
C LEU A 150 -10.42 10.60 -2.92
N ARG A 151 -11.14 10.43 -1.82
CA ARG A 151 -12.01 11.47 -1.25
C ARG A 151 -11.25 12.76 -0.95
N GLY A 152 -10.02 12.65 -0.49
CA GLY A 152 -9.14 13.78 -0.20
C GLY A 152 -8.41 14.37 -1.39
N GLY A 153 -8.58 13.81 -2.60
CA GLY A 153 -7.88 14.29 -3.80
C GLY A 153 -6.41 13.88 -3.87
N PHE A 154 -5.98 12.85 -3.13
CA PHE A 154 -4.60 12.37 -3.11
C PHE A 154 -4.30 11.36 -4.21
N LEU A 155 -5.32 10.78 -4.85
CA LEU A 155 -5.17 9.76 -5.90
C LEU A 155 -5.72 10.23 -7.24
N ASP A 156 -5.11 9.73 -8.31
CA ASP A 156 -5.66 9.79 -9.65
C ASP A 156 -6.65 8.63 -9.84
N GLY A 157 -7.95 8.95 -9.83
CA GLY A 157 -9.03 7.98 -9.95
C GLY A 157 -9.18 7.38 -11.35
N ASP A 158 -8.60 7.98 -12.40
CA ASP A 158 -8.75 7.55 -13.80
C ASP A 158 -7.74 6.46 -14.20
N CYS A 159 -6.84 6.08 -13.29
CA CYS A 159 -5.89 4.98 -13.54
C CYS A 159 -6.64 3.67 -13.79
N LYS A 160 -6.28 2.99 -14.88
CA LYS A 160 -6.81 1.66 -15.22
C LYS A 160 -6.33 0.59 -14.25
N THR A 161 -7.11 -0.46 -14.08
CA THR A 161 -6.77 -1.61 -13.24
C THR A 161 -7.04 -2.93 -13.95
N VAL A 162 -6.55 -4.03 -13.37
CA VAL A 162 -6.78 -5.41 -13.86
C VAL A 162 -8.26 -5.82 -13.86
N THR A 163 -9.14 -5.07 -13.22
CA THR A 163 -10.60 -5.33 -13.29
C THR A 163 -11.22 -4.86 -14.61
N GLY A 164 -10.44 -4.17 -15.45
CA GLY A 164 -10.94 -3.48 -16.65
C GLY A 164 -11.69 -2.18 -16.35
N LYS A 165 -11.69 -1.75 -15.09
CA LYS A 165 -12.29 -0.49 -14.59
C LYS A 165 -11.18 0.43 -14.08
N THR A 166 -11.53 1.69 -13.88
CA THR A 166 -10.65 2.66 -13.24
C THR A 166 -10.62 2.48 -11.71
N VAL A 167 -9.65 3.13 -11.05
CA VAL A 167 -9.58 3.17 -9.58
C VAL A 167 -10.86 3.76 -9.00
N ALA A 168 -11.35 4.90 -9.52
CA ALA A 168 -12.57 5.54 -9.04
C ALA A 168 -13.81 4.64 -9.20
N GLU A 169 -13.92 3.91 -10.31
CA GLU A 169 -15.02 2.96 -10.53
C GLU A 169 -14.97 1.78 -9.56
N ASN A 170 -13.80 1.24 -9.26
CA ASN A 170 -13.65 0.17 -8.27
C ASN A 170 -13.97 0.65 -6.84
N LEU A 171 -13.69 1.90 -6.52
CA LEU A 171 -13.93 2.49 -5.21
C LEU A 171 -15.35 3.03 -5.02
N LYS A 172 -16.19 2.99 -6.06
CA LYS A 172 -17.56 3.49 -5.98
C LYS A 172 -18.37 2.75 -4.91
N GLY A 173 -18.80 3.50 -3.90
CA GLY A 173 -19.58 2.97 -2.78
C GLY A 173 -18.75 2.39 -1.63
N VAL A 174 -17.43 2.30 -1.77
CA VAL A 174 -16.53 1.93 -0.68
C VAL A 174 -16.45 3.10 0.31
N LYS A 175 -16.70 2.83 1.60
CA LYS A 175 -16.66 3.84 2.66
C LYS A 175 -15.97 3.28 3.90
N LEU A 176 -15.32 4.15 4.66
CA LEU A 176 -14.85 3.82 6.00
C LEU A 176 -16.04 3.51 6.93
N SER A 177 -15.97 2.38 7.61
CA SER A 177 -16.94 2.06 8.67
C SER A 177 -16.66 2.91 9.91
N ALA A 178 -17.67 3.53 10.48
CA ALA A 178 -17.52 4.30 11.73
C ALA A 178 -17.14 3.41 12.94
N ALA A 179 -17.38 2.11 12.87
CA ALA A 179 -17.09 1.17 13.96
C ALA A 179 -15.64 0.65 13.94
N GLN A 180 -14.89 0.84 12.85
CA GLN A 180 -13.53 0.36 12.71
C GLN A 180 -12.51 1.32 13.37
N LYS A 181 -11.32 0.81 13.73
CA LYS A 181 -10.25 1.57 14.39
C LYS A 181 -8.89 1.43 13.70
N ALA A 182 -8.81 0.64 12.61
CA ALA A 182 -7.56 0.34 11.94
C ALA A 182 -7.13 1.45 10.97
N ILE A 183 -8.09 2.18 10.42
CA ILE A 183 -7.88 3.26 9.46
C ILE A 183 -8.41 4.55 10.09
N ARG A 184 -7.57 5.55 10.26
CA ARG A 184 -7.99 6.89 10.68
C ARG A 184 -8.53 7.68 9.49
N PRO A 185 -9.56 8.52 9.69
CA PRO A 185 -10.05 9.41 8.65
C PRO A 185 -9.03 10.53 8.36
N LEU A 186 -9.15 11.18 7.21
CA LEU A 186 -8.27 12.28 6.80
C LEU A 186 -8.30 13.46 7.79
N GLU A 187 -9.41 13.64 8.49
CA GLU A 187 -9.60 14.71 9.48
C GLU A 187 -8.81 14.47 10.78
N ASP A 188 -8.48 13.20 11.09
CA ASP A 188 -7.73 12.81 12.29
C ASP A 188 -6.67 11.73 11.99
N PRO A 189 -5.66 12.01 11.14
CA PRO A 189 -4.62 11.05 10.81
C PRO A 189 -3.63 10.86 11.98
N TYR A 190 -2.88 9.75 11.97
CA TYR A 190 -1.77 9.57 12.91
C TYR A 190 -0.66 10.61 12.73
N SER A 191 -0.46 11.05 11.48
CA SER A 191 0.46 12.13 11.11
C SER A 191 -0.07 12.81 9.85
N LYS A 192 0.17 14.12 9.74
CA LYS A 192 -0.13 14.90 8.52
C LYS A 192 0.81 14.56 7.36
N THR A 193 1.89 13.84 7.64
CA THR A 193 2.89 13.39 6.66
C THR A 193 2.98 11.88 6.67
N GLY A 194 3.50 11.30 5.58
CA GLY A 194 3.55 9.86 5.33
C GLY A 194 4.36 9.06 6.34
N GLY A 195 4.10 7.76 6.37
CA GLY A 195 4.75 6.82 7.29
C GLY A 195 6.21 6.49 6.96
N LEU A 196 6.68 6.82 5.75
CA LEU A 196 8.07 6.68 5.31
C LEU A 196 8.69 8.04 5.00
N ALA A 197 10.01 8.14 5.12
CA ALA A 197 10.80 9.30 4.70
C ALA A 197 12.12 8.84 4.08
N ILE A 198 12.65 9.64 3.16
CA ILE A 198 13.99 9.49 2.63
C ILE A 198 14.88 10.57 3.27
N LEU A 199 15.95 10.14 3.92
CA LEU A 199 16.90 11.04 4.56
C LEU A 199 18.16 11.16 3.71
N PHE A 200 18.67 12.38 3.59
CA PHE A 200 19.92 12.67 2.92
C PHE A 200 20.88 13.34 3.90
N GLY A 201 22.17 13.06 3.78
CA GLY A 201 23.19 13.64 4.63
C GLY A 201 24.59 13.13 4.32
N ASN A 202 25.57 13.55 5.13
CA ASN A 202 26.96 13.16 4.95
C ASN A 202 27.20 11.65 5.10
N ILE A 203 26.36 10.94 5.87
CA ILE A 203 26.43 9.47 6.03
C ILE A 203 25.71 8.77 4.87
N ALA A 204 24.58 9.33 4.42
CA ALA A 204 23.73 8.75 3.36
C ALA A 204 23.56 9.78 2.23
N LYS A 205 24.63 10.04 1.47
CA LYS A 205 24.64 11.03 0.37
C LYS A 205 23.61 10.75 -0.71
N ASN A 206 23.39 9.48 -1.00
CA ASN A 206 22.43 9.01 -2.01
C ASN A 206 21.04 8.69 -1.44
N GLY A 207 20.82 9.01 -0.18
CA GLY A 207 19.56 8.75 0.54
C GLY A 207 19.54 7.45 1.30
N CYS A 208 18.74 7.42 2.36
CA CYS A 208 18.34 6.21 3.08
C CYS A 208 16.87 6.28 3.46
N VAL A 209 16.22 5.12 3.53
CA VAL A 209 14.79 5.00 3.85
C VAL A 209 14.60 4.82 5.34
N VAL A 210 13.67 5.59 5.91
CA VAL A 210 13.26 5.46 7.31
C VAL A 210 11.76 5.24 7.39
N LYS A 211 11.35 4.23 8.17
CA LYS A 211 9.94 4.06 8.55
C LYS A 211 9.63 5.05 9.68
N ARG A 212 9.31 6.30 9.29
CA ARG A 212 9.07 7.43 10.21
C ARG A 212 7.95 7.13 11.21
N SER A 213 6.92 6.40 10.80
CA SER A 213 5.81 5.99 11.65
C SER A 213 6.21 5.06 12.81
N ALA A 214 7.38 4.42 12.74
CA ALA A 214 7.88 3.51 13.78
C ALA A 214 9.08 4.09 14.56
N VAL A 215 9.48 5.35 14.29
CA VAL A 215 10.55 6.01 15.03
C VAL A 215 9.96 6.76 16.22
N ALA A 216 10.40 6.40 17.43
CA ALA A 216 10.01 7.09 18.64
C ALA A 216 10.45 8.58 18.61
N PRO A 217 9.62 9.51 19.10
CA PRO A 217 9.93 10.95 19.01
C PRO A 217 11.31 11.33 19.53
N GLU A 218 11.74 10.75 20.65
CA GLU A 218 13.04 10.96 21.29
C GLU A 218 14.22 10.46 20.44
N MET A 219 13.99 9.60 19.46
CA MET A 219 15.00 9.05 18.57
C MET A 219 15.18 9.87 17.28
N ARG A 220 14.40 10.94 17.11
CA ARG A 220 14.42 11.74 15.86
C ARG A 220 15.53 12.80 15.84
N VAL A 221 16.00 13.18 17.00
CA VAL A 221 17.09 14.15 17.14
C VAL A 221 18.11 13.62 18.14
N HIS A 222 19.37 13.60 17.76
CA HIS A 222 20.52 13.29 18.61
C HIS A 222 21.50 14.44 18.58
N SER A 223 22.01 14.81 19.76
CA SER A 223 23.06 15.81 19.96
C SER A 223 24.32 15.14 20.48
#